data_8d6926eb1b90b74db79357f97fb22bd2
#
_entry.id   8d6926eb1b90b74db79357f97fb22bd2
#
_cell.length_a   1.000
_cell.length_b   1.000
_cell.length_c   1.000
_cell.angle_alpha   90.00
_cell.angle_beta   90.00
_cell.angle_gamma   90.00
#
_symmetry.space_group_name_H-M   'P 1'
#
loop_
_entity.id
_entity.type
_entity.pdbx_description
1 polymer ?
#
loop_
_entity_poly.entity_id
_entity_poly.type
_entity_poly.pdbx_seq_one_letter_code
_entity_poly.pdbx_strand_id
1 'polypeptide(L)'
;MNLIYTLRDNAKLILKYLMRFVLKIYWIFPIKKNTIFFMANMGKGYLCNPKYIYKSIIEDEQFCNYRYVWCFQNPDDIDKSDFSLNTKIINKNHYFKYFYYLLTSEIIVYNCGGFSYAPIRKKQLLIETWHGGGAFKRVGLAVSDKSSSSKMGIKLAMKDVKLFLSSCEIATETLIKEAMGYKGEILNSGFPRNDLLFKDNSDLKCKIREKIGVSDSDHIILYAPTFRGDEGNAKSFNDKFEILNPLLIKSAFERKYGGHWKFYTRGHQYTNNAYLDGSDGDLSKYPDMQELLLISDVLITDYSSSIWDFSLTNKKCFLFVPDCVEYESKERGFLVPIDDWPGIKVVSNNDFAEKIMSYSEDEVIKKNSRYFNSSKSYEHGDACEKVKNYILDKKGR
;
A
#
# COMPACT_ATOMS: atom_id res chain seq x y z
N MET A 1 9.96 17.43 24.28
CA MET A 1 10.54 16.91 23.02
C MET A 1 12.05 17.17 23.06
N ASN A 2 12.85 16.13 22.89
CA ASN A 2 14.30 16.16 23.22
C ASN A 2 15.02 17.02 22.18
N LEU A 3 15.86 17.97 22.62
CA LEU A 3 16.67 18.90 21.80
C LEU A 3 17.45 18.15 20.69
N ILE A 4 17.94 16.96 21.02
CA ILE A 4 18.69 16.09 20.12
C ILE A 4 17.83 15.68 18.90
N TYR A 5 16.55 15.34 19.08
CA TYR A 5 15.65 14.98 17.96
C TYR A 5 15.40 16.19 17.04
N THR A 6 15.23 17.38 17.62
CA THR A 6 15.04 18.61 16.85
C THR A 6 16.27 18.96 16.02
N LEU A 7 17.48 18.85 16.60
CA LEU A 7 18.74 19.08 15.90
C LEU A 7 18.93 18.08 14.74
N ARG A 8 18.63 16.78 14.97
CA ARG A 8 18.70 15.74 13.94
C ARG A 8 17.74 16.01 12.78
N ASP A 9 16.52 16.42 13.07
CA ASP A 9 15.52 16.70 12.05
C ASP A 9 15.87 17.96 11.24
N ASN A 10 16.44 18.98 11.89
CA ASN A 10 16.95 20.18 11.22
C ASN A 10 18.10 19.82 10.27
N ALA A 11 19.05 19.01 10.72
CA ALA A 11 20.17 18.55 9.88
C ALA A 11 19.67 17.74 8.67
N LYS A 12 18.69 16.85 8.86
CA LYS A 12 18.05 16.11 7.76
C LYS A 12 17.38 17.05 6.76
N LEU A 13 16.71 18.09 7.22
CA LEU A 13 16.05 19.05 6.35
C LEU A 13 17.07 19.85 5.53
N ILE A 14 18.13 20.34 6.15
CA ILE A 14 19.24 21.04 5.48
C ILE A 14 19.85 20.13 4.41
N LEU A 15 20.13 18.87 4.75
CA LEU A 15 20.68 17.91 3.81
C LEU A 15 19.74 17.71 2.59
N LYS A 16 18.42 17.67 2.78
CA LYS A 16 17.45 17.58 1.67
C LYS A 16 17.55 18.80 0.74
N TYR A 17 17.67 20.00 1.28
CA TYR A 17 17.85 21.21 0.46
C TYR A 17 19.17 21.19 -0.30
N LEU A 18 20.27 20.80 0.37
CA LEU A 18 21.58 20.66 -0.27
C LEU A 18 21.54 19.62 -1.39
N MET A 19 20.96 18.44 -1.13
CA MET A 19 20.78 17.42 -2.16
C MET A 19 19.97 17.94 -3.35
N ARG A 20 18.87 18.66 -3.12
CA ARG A 20 18.08 19.27 -4.19
C ARG A 20 18.87 20.29 -4.99
N PHE A 21 19.77 21.04 -4.36
CA PHE A 21 20.64 21.98 -5.05
C PHE A 21 21.67 21.25 -5.92
N VAL A 22 22.41 20.30 -5.34
CA VAL A 22 23.45 19.55 -6.07
C VAL A 22 22.86 18.73 -7.22
N LEU A 23 21.73 18.05 -6.99
CA LEU A 23 21.10 17.20 -7.99
C LEU A 23 20.53 17.98 -9.20
N LYS A 24 20.41 19.31 -9.13
CA LYS A 24 20.09 20.13 -10.31
C LYS A 24 21.13 20.01 -11.42
N ILE A 25 22.33 19.50 -11.15
CA ILE A 25 23.32 19.22 -12.19
C ILE A 25 22.76 18.27 -13.27
N TYR A 26 21.84 17.35 -12.90
CA TYR A 26 21.17 16.47 -13.85
C TYR A 26 20.22 17.22 -14.82
N TRP A 27 19.92 18.50 -14.56
CA TRP A 27 19.08 19.29 -15.46
C TRP A 27 19.80 19.69 -16.76
N ILE A 28 21.11 19.47 -16.86
CA ILE A 28 21.86 19.58 -18.14
C ILE A 28 21.36 18.55 -19.16
N PHE A 29 20.87 17.39 -18.70
CA PHE A 29 20.29 16.39 -19.60
C PHE A 29 18.85 16.75 -19.96
N PRO A 30 18.44 16.58 -21.24
CA PRO A 30 17.06 16.82 -21.64
C PRO A 30 16.09 15.84 -20.97
N ILE A 31 14.83 16.25 -20.81
CA ILE A 31 13.75 15.35 -20.44
C ILE A 31 13.50 14.38 -21.60
N LYS A 32 13.48 13.09 -21.29
CA LYS A 32 13.23 12.01 -22.23
C LYS A 32 11.73 11.84 -22.42
N LYS A 33 11.23 12.32 -23.54
CA LYS A 33 9.83 12.13 -23.92
C LYS A 33 9.49 10.63 -24.00
N ASN A 34 8.23 10.30 -23.75
CA ASN A 34 7.73 8.92 -23.75
C ASN A 34 8.52 7.98 -22.83
N THR A 35 9.07 8.48 -21.74
CA THR A 35 9.78 7.66 -20.76
C THR A 35 9.07 7.76 -19.42
N ILE A 36 8.67 6.60 -18.87
CA ILE A 36 8.01 6.50 -17.57
C ILE A 36 8.96 5.82 -16.60
N PHE A 37 9.23 6.48 -15.49
CA PHE A 37 9.99 5.92 -14.37
C PHE A 37 9.03 5.40 -13.31
N PHE A 38 9.20 4.14 -12.92
CA PHE A 38 8.42 3.47 -11.88
C PHE A 38 9.29 3.14 -10.67
N MET A 39 8.75 3.37 -9.48
CA MET A 39 9.33 2.89 -8.24
C MET A 39 8.22 2.63 -7.21
N ALA A 40 8.14 1.44 -6.66
CA ALA A 40 7.19 1.07 -5.62
C ALA A 40 7.90 0.83 -4.28
N ASN A 41 7.29 1.27 -3.18
CA ASN A 41 7.79 1.08 -1.81
C ASN A 41 9.28 1.39 -1.68
N MET A 42 9.71 2.54 -2.19
CA MET A 42 11.11 2.99 -2.22
C MET A 42 12.06 2.02 -2.96
N GLY A 43 11.55 1.23 -3.90
CA GLY A 43 12.31 0.27 -4.69
C GLY A 43 12.39 -1.14 -4.10
N LYS A 44 11.57 -1.47 -3.11
CA LYS A 44 11.60 -2.78 -2.45
C LYS A 44 11.02 -3.92 -3.27
N GLY A 45 10.21 -3.63 -4.31
CA GLY A 45 9.65 -4.71 -5.12
C GLY A 45 8.76 -4.25 -6.27
N TYR A 46 8.38 -5.20 -7.10
CA TYR A 46 7.40 -5.06 -8.17
C TYR A 46 6.00 -5.33 -7.62
N LEU A 47 5.34 -4.26 -7.12
CA LEU A 47 4.11 -4.40 -6.34
C LEU A 47 3.31 -3.09 -6.29
N CYS A 48 2.12 -3.15 -5.69
CA CYS A 48 1.26 -2.02 -5.39
C CYS A 48 0.81 -1.25 -6.66
N ASN A 49 0.26 -0.03 -6.51
CA ASN A 49 -0.29 0.76 -7.61
C ASN A 49 0.65 0.91 -8.82
N PRO A 50 1.97 1.18 -8.66
CA PRO A 50 2.88 1.27 -9.79
C PRO A 50 2.95 0.01 -10.66
N LYS A 51 2.86 -1.22 -10.06
CA LYS A 51 2.84 -2.49 -10.80
C LYS A 51 1.61 -2.57 -11.70
N TYR A 52 0.44 -2.28 -11.16
CA TYR A 52 -0.83 -2.42 -11.90
C TYR A 52 -0.99 -1.36 -12.99
N ILE A 53 -0.54 -0.12 -12.75
CA ILE A 53 -0.44 0.90 -13.79
C ILE A 53 0.51 0.42 -14.92
N TYR A 54 1.69 -0.08 -14.56
CA TYR A 54 2.65 -0.58 -15.55
C TYR A 54 2.06 -1.72 -16.38
N LYS A 55 1.45 -2.75 -15.74
CA LYS A 55 0.81 -3.87 -16.46
C LYS A 55 -0.24 -3.36 -17.46
N SER A 56 -1.10 -2.45 -17.03
CA SER A 56 -2.15 -1.93 -17.92
C SER A 56 -1.62 -1.07 -19.07
N ILE A 57 -0.47 -0.42 -18.89
CA ILE A 57 0.14 0.43 -19.93
C ILE A 57 0.88 -0.39 -20.99
N ILE A 58 1.59 -1.45 -20.60
CA ILE A 58 2.36 -2.26 -21.56
C ILE A 58 1.48 -3.10 -22.50
N GLU A 59 0.22 -3.31 -22.13
CA GLU A 59 -0.79 -4.00 -22.92
C GLU A 59 -1.58 -3.05 -23.85
N ASP A 60 -1.36 -1.74 -23.75
CA ASP A 60 -2.12 -0.72 -24.47
C ASP A 60 -1.32 -0.16 -25.65
N GLU A 61 -1.88 -0.28 -26.85
CA GLU A 61 -1.24 0.16 -28.10
C GLU A 61 -0.88 1.66 -28.12
N GLN A 62 -1.63 2.49 -27.39
CA GLN A 62 -1.35 3.92 -27.29
C GLN A 62 -0.02 4.22 -26.60
N PHE A 63 0.52 3.26 -25.87
CA PHE A 63 1.80 3.33 -25.17
C PHE A 63 2.94 2.54 -25.86
N CYS A 64 2.74 2.03 -27.08
CA CYS A 64 3.73 1.22 -27.80
C CYS A 64 5.09 1.92 -28.00
N ASN A 65 5.10 3.26 -28.13
CA ASN A 65 6.31 4.07 -28.31
C ASN A 65 6.95 4.52 -26.98
N TYR A 66 6.45 4.04 -25.83
CA TYR A 66 7.01 4.40 -24.54
C TYR A 66 8.17 3.49 -24.14
N ARG A 67 9.05 4.05 -23.32
CA ARG A 67 10.14 3.35 -22.63
C ARG A 67 9.86 3.37 -21.15
N TYR A 68 10.13 2.26 -20.51
CA TYR A 68 9.87 2.09 -19.09
C TYR A 68 11.18 1.92 -18.32
N VAL A 69 11.23 2.49 -17.11
CA VAL A 69 12.37 2.36 -16.23
C VAL A 69 11.86 1.95 -14.86
N TRP A 70 12.16 0.74 -14.42
CA TRP A 70 11.87 0.28 -13.09
C TRP A 70 13.10 0.36 -12.19
N CYS A 71 12.93 0.97 -11.01
CA CYS A 71 14.01 1.16 -10.03
C CYS A 71 13.79 0.29 -8.81
N PHE A 72 14.73 -0.62 -8.54
CA PHE A 72 14.72 -1.52 -7.40
C PHE A 72 15.95 -1.35 -6.50
N GLN A 73 15.82 -1.67 -5.22
CA GLN A 73 16.95 -1.78 -4.29
C GLN A 73 17.80 -3.02 -4.64
N ASN A 74 17.13 -4.15 -4.86
CA ASN A 74 17.72 -5.43 -5.21
C ASN A 74 17.07 -5.94 -6.51
N PRO A 75 17.57 -5.54 -7.69
CA PRO A 75 16.98 -5.95 -8.97
C PRO A 75 17.18 -7.43 -9.32
N ASP A 76 18.09 -8.12 -8.63
CA ASP A 76 18.36 -9.53 -8.85
C ASP A 76 17.30 -10.45 -8.21
N ASP A 77 16.57 -9.93 -7.21
CA ASP A 77 15.46 -10.62 -6.54
C ASP A 77 14.13 -10.52 -7.35
N ILE A 78 14.13 -9.80 -8.46
CA ILE A 78 12.92 -9.51 -9.24
C ILE A 78 12.82 -10.46 -10.43
N ASP A 79 11.67 -11.13 -10.54
CA ASP A 79 11.33 -11.89 -11.73
C ASP A 79 11.20 -10.95 -12.93
N LYS A 80 11.98 -11.21 -13.98
CA LYS A 80 12.04 -10.36 -15.16
C LYS A 80 11.02 -10.75 -16.23
N SER A 81 10.32 -11.87 -16.07
CA SER A 81 9.32 -12.36 -17.03
C SER A 81 8.11 -11.42 -17.21
N ASP A 82 7.78 -10.65 -16.18
CA ASP A 82 6.65 -9.69 -16.18
C ASP A 82 6.96 -8.38 -16.93
N PHE A 83 8.20 -8.18 -17.42
CA PHE A 83 8.59 -6.90 -18.01
C PHE A 83 8.66 -6.96 -19.54
N SER A 84 8.11 -5.92 -20.18
CA SER A 84 8.22 -5.76 -21.63
C SER A 84 9.67 -5.51 -22.08
N LEU A 85 9.97 -5.80 -23.34
CA LEU A 85 11.30 -5.58 -23.94
C LEU A 85 11.77 -4.10 -23.89
N ASN A 86 10.82 -3.17 -23.84
CA ASN A 86 11.10 -1.72 -23.73
C ASN A 86 11.37 -1.26 -22.29
N THR A 87 11.51 -2.21 -21.34
CA THR A 87 11.72 -1.91 -19.93
C THR A 87 13.17 -2.05 -19.52
N LYS A 88 13.69 -1.01 -18.91
CA LYS A 88 15.01 -1.01 -18.29
C LYS A 88 14.87 -1.13 -16.79
N ILE A 89 15.52 -2.14 -16.23
CA ILE A 89 15.63 -2.32 -14.78
C ILE A 89 16.93 -1.69 -14.29
N ILE A 90 16.84 -0.88 -13.23
CA ILE A 90 18.01 -0.23 -12.63
C ILE A 90 18.07 -0.48 -11.12
N ASN A 91 19.31 -0.52 -10.60
CA ASN A 91 19.57 -0.61 -9.17
C ASN A 91 19.55 0.80 -8.55
N LYS A 92 18.75 1.01 -7.51
CA LYS A 92 18.65 2.27 -6.76
C LYS A 92 19.98 2.71 -6.13
N ASN A 93 20.82 1.75 -5.77
CA ASN A 93 22.13 2.02 -5.16
C ASN A 93 23.18 2.51 -6.19
N HIS A 94 22.90 2.38 -7.47
CA HIS A 94 23.66 3.05 -8.51
C HIS A 94 23.19 4.51 -8.65
N TYR A 95 23.56 5.36 -7.72
CA TYR A 95 23.04 6.73 -7.56
C TYR A 95 23.07 7.56 -8.85
N PHE A 96 24.12 7.46 -9.67
CA PHE A 96 24.18 8.18 -10.94
C PHE A 96 23.03 7.77 -11.86
N LYS A 97 22.82 6.47 -12.10
CA LYS A 97 21.74 5.95 -12.95
C LYS A 97 20.37 6.25 -12.36
N TYR A 98 20.23 6.11 -11.03
CA TYR A 98 19.01 6.39 -10.31
C TYR A 98 18.56 7.85 -10.52
N PHE A 99 19.42 8.82 -10.19
CA PHE A 99 19.08 10.23 -10.34
C PHE A 99 18.96 10.66 -11.80
N TYR A 100 19.77 10.08 -12.69
CA TYR A 100 19.65 10.33 -14.12
C TYR A 100 18.25 9.98 -14.63
N TYR A 101 17.75 8.77 -14.39
CA TYR A 101 16.43 8.40 -14.86
C TYR A 101 15.31 9.11 -14.10
N LEU A 102 15.42 9.26 -12.80
CA LEU A 102 14.44 10.00 -11.99
C LEU A 102 14.27 11.46 -12.49
N LEU A 103 15.37 12.14 -12.82
CA LEU A 103 15.35 13.56 -13.18
C LEU A 103 15.27 13.83 -14.69
N THR A 104 15.25 12.77 -15.51
CA THR A 104 15.10 12.91 -16.96
C THR A 104 13.88 12.20 -17.54
N SER A 105 13.22 11.29 -16.84
CA SER A 105 11.97 10.67 -17.32
C SER A 105 10.85 11.70 -17.35
N GLU A 106 10.04 11.70 -18.41
CA GLU A 106 8.91 12.62 -18.57
C GLU A 106 7.84 12.40 -17.50
N ILE A 107 7.57 11.11 -17.19
CA ILE A 107 6.56 10.70 -16.22
C ILE A 107 7.24 9.89 -15.11
N ILE A 108 6.79 10.09 -13.89
CA ILE A 108 7.26 9.38 -12.71
C ILE A 108 6.04 8.85 -11.97
N VAL A 109 5.99 7.54 -11.72
CA VAL A 109 4.94 6.87 -10.95
C VAL A 109 5.54 6.34 -9.66
N TYR A 110 5.05 6.83 -8.53
CA TYR A 110 5.58 6.55 -7.20
C TYR A 110 4.46 6.45 -6.16
N ASN A 111 4.68 5.76 -5.03
CA ASN A 111 3.63 5.48 -4.03
C ASN A 111 4.01 5.77 -2.58
N CYS A 112 5.08 6.52 -2.32
CA CYS A 112 5.57 6.73 -0.94
C CYS A 112 5.70 8.21 -0.55
N GLY A 113 4.81 9.07 -1.01
CA GLY A 113 4.73 10.46 -0.54
C GLY A 113 5.73 11.42 -1.17
N GLY A 114 6.04 11.28 -2.48
CA GLY A 114 6.90 12.18 -3.24
C GLY A 114 8.39 12.12 -2.89
N PHE A 115 9.17 13.03 -3.49
CA PHE A 115 10.63 13.05 -3.35
C PHE A 115 11.12 14.34 -2.67
N SER A 116 11.26 14.32 -1.33
CA SER A 116 11.73 15.50 -0.59
C SER A 116 13.17 15.91 -0.92
N TYR A 117 14.00 15.01 -1.41
CA TYR A 117 15.43 15.21 -1.68
C TYR A 117 15.77 15.44 -3.16
N ALA A 118 14.88 15.11 -4.09
CA ALA A 118 15.14 15.23 -5.53
C ALA A 118 14.41 16.44 -6.13
N PRO A 119 15.07 17.27 -6.96
CA PRO A 119 14.47 18.43 -7.59
C PRO A 119 13.75 18.02 -8.89
N ILE A 120 12.55 17.45 -8.78
CA ILE A 120 11.73 17.10 -9.95
C ILE A 120 11.40 18.37 -10.73
N ARG A 121 11.53 18.33 -12.06
CA ARG A 121 11.35 19.49 -12.93
C ARG A 121 9.86 19.81 -13.13
N LYS A 122 9.54 21.07 -13.33
CA LYS A 122 8.16 21.52 -13.62
C LYS A 122 7.50 20.82 -14.81
N LYS A 123 8.32 20.42 -15.81
CA LYS A 123 7.86 19.73 -17.03
C LYS A 123 7.75 18.21 -16.87
N GLN A 124 8.16 17.64 -15.75
CA GLN A 124 7.94 16.22 -15.45
C GLN A 124 6.58 16.03 -14.78
N LEU A 125 5.88 14.97 -15.13
CA LEU A 125 4.63 14.56 -14.49
C LEU A 125 4.93 13.56 -13.36
N LEU A 126 4.99 14.02 -12.11
CA LEU A 126 5.09 13.15 -10.95
C LEU A 126 3.69 12.78 -10.46
N ILE A 127 3.36 11.51 -10.59
CA ILE A 127 2.12 10.88 -10.11
C ILE A 127 2.41 10.18 -8.78
N GLU A 128 1.81 10.69 -7.70
CA GLU A 128 1.82 10.04 -6.40
C GLU A 128 0.57 9.16 -6.28
N THR A 129 0.79 7.86 -6.22
CA THR A 129 -0.33 6.90 -6.19
C THR A 129 -0.73 6.49 -4.78
N TRP A 130 0.09 6.84 -3.77
CA TRP A 130 -0.05 6.36 -2.41
C TRP A 130 -0.09 4.83 -2.31
N HIS A 131 -0.32 4.29 -1.10
CA HIS A 131 -0.29 2.83 -0.87
C HIS A 131 -1.27 2.36 0.22
N GLY A 132 -2.08 3.24 0.79
CA GLY A 132 -3.09 2.91 1.80
C GLY A 132 -4.46 3.42 1.37
N GLY A 133 -5.41 2.52 1.06
CA GLY A 133 -6.79 2.88 0.80
C GLY A 133 -7.50 3.36 2.06
N GLY A 134 -8.58 4.13 1.89
CA GLY A 134 -9.30 4.74 2.99
C GLY A 134 -8.49 5.80 3.75
N ALA A 135 -8.98 6.16 4.93
CA ALA A 135 -8.35 7.16 5.81
C ALA A 135 -8.40 6.68 7.27
N PHE A 136 -7.62 5.65 7.59
CA PHE A 136 -7.73 4.97 8.88
C PHE A 136 -6.84 5.57 9.96
N LYS A 137 -5.54 5.71 9.69
CA LYS A 137 -4.52 6.14 10.64
C LYS A 137 -4.05 7.56 10.38
N ARG A 138 -3.72 8.30 11.44
CA ARG A 138 -3.06 9.60 11.31
C ARG A 138 -1.69 9.43 10.70
N VAL A 139 -1.37 10.26 9.73
CA VAL A 139 -0.09 10.29 9.02
C VAL A 139 0.33 11.74 8.74
N GLY A 140 1.53 11.92 8.23
CA GLY A 140 1.96 13.21 7.73
C GLY A 140 1.87 14.34 8.77
N LEU A 141 1.22 15.43 8.42
CA LEU A 141 1.04 16.62 9.26
C LEU A 141 -0.01 16.40 10.37
N ALA A 142 -0.88 15.40 10.25
CA ALA A 142 -1.90 15.06 11.24
C ALA A 142 -1.33 14.36 12.49
N VAL A 143 -0.05 13.96 12.48
CA VAL A 143 0.63 13.42 13.65
C VAL A 143 1.14 14.58 14.50
N SER A 144 0.65 14.70 15.76
CA SER A 144 0.84 15.84 16.65
C SER A 144 2.29 16.15 16.98
N ASP A 145 3.12 15.13 17.22
CA ASP A 145 4.45 15.28 17.80
C ASP A 145 5.58 15.51 16.78
N LYS A 146 5.24 15.80 15.52
CA LYS A 146 6.28 16.07 14.50
C LYS A 146 6.92 17.44 14.68
N SER A 147 8.25 17.47 14.60
CA SER A 147 9.02 18.69 14.56
C SER A 147 8.66 19.57 13.35
N SER A 148 8.87 20.88 13.46
CA SER A 148 8.66 21.83 12.35
C SER A 148 9.46 21.44 11.12
N SER A 149 10.68 20.93 11.27
CA SER A 149 11.53 20.45 10.17
C SER A 149 10.98 19.20 9.50
N SER A 150 10.38 18.27 10.27
CA SER A 150 9.70 17.10 9.74
C SER A 150 8.48 17.52 8.93
N LYS A 151 7.67 18.44 9.43
CA LYS A 151 6.51 19.02 8.71
C LYS A 151 6.95 19.72 7.42
N MET A 152 8.06 20.46 7.45
CA MET A 152 8.62 21.10 6.25
C MET A 152 9.11 20.06 5.23
N GLY A 153 9.67 18.94 5.69
CA GLY A 153 10.07 17.82 4.83
C GLY A 153 8.92 17.22 4.06
N ILE A 154 7.73 17.09 4.68
CA ILE A 154 6.50 16.61 4.01
C ILE A 154 6.06 17.62 2.94
N LYS A 155 6.00 18.91 3.27
CA LYS A 155 5.64 19.96 2.31
C LYS A 155 6.61 19.97 1.12
N LEU A 156 7.91 19.77 1.38
CA LEU A 156 8.93 19.72 0.34
C LEU A 156 8.74 18.51 -0.59
N ALA A 157 8.33 17.37 -0.05
CA ALA A 157 8.02 16.16 -0.83
C ALA A 157 6.81 16.37 -1.75
N MET A 158 5.75 17.01 -1.25
CA MET A 158 4.54 17.28 -2.01
C MET A 158 4.69 18.38 -3.06
N LYS A 159 5.69 19.26 -2.92
CA LYS A 159 5.89 20.43 -3.80
C LYS A 159 5.93 20.11 -5.29
N ASP A 160 6.55 18.97 -5.63
CA ASP A 160 6.78 18.61 -7.03
C ASP A 160 5.77 17.57 -7.56
N VAL A 161 4.88 17.07 -6.71
CA VAL A 161 3.77 16.19 -7.12
C VAL A 161 2.82 16.97 -8.01
N LYS A 162 2.43 16.39 -9.15
CA LYS A 162 1.52 16.98 -10.13
C LYS A 162 0.14 16.38 -10.06
N LEU A 163 0.08 15.08 -9.78
CA LEU A 163 -1.16 14.33 -9.62
C LEU A 163 -1.07 13.46 -8.38
N PHE A 164 -2.13 13.43 -7.59
CA PHE A 164 -2.30 12.50 -6.49
C PHE A 164 -3.54 11.63 -6.73
N LEU A 165 -3.44 10.29 -6.59
CA LEU A 165 -4.59 9.40 -6.72
C LEU A 165 -5.33 9.31 -5.40
N SER A 166 -6.65 9.31 -5.45
CA SER A 166 -7.51 9.15 -4.26
C SER A 166 -8.42 7.94 -4.36
N SER A 167 -8.56 7.22 -3.22
CA SER A 167 -9.44 6.06 -3.07
C SER A 167 -10.87 6.42 -2.67
N CYS A 168 -11.09 7.57 -2.00
CA CYS A 168 -12.39 8.03 -1.55
C CYS A 168 -12.35 9.51 -1.13
N GLU A 169 -13.54 10.12 -0.93
CA GLU A 169 -13.63 11.53 -0.55
C GLU A 169 -12.99 11.81 0.82
N ILE A 170 -13.23 10.95 1.82
CA ILE A 170 -12.60 11.11 3.14
C ILE A 170 -11.08 11.11 3.03
N ALA A 171 -10.50 10.20 2.24
CA ALA A 171 -9.05 10.19 2.01
C ALA A 171 -8.56 11.44 1.26
N THR A 172 -9.35 11.96 0.32
CA THR A 172 -9.05 13.22 -0.35
C THR A 172 -8.91 14.36 0.65
N GLU A 173 -9.87 14.53 1.54
CA GLU A 173 -9.89 15.65 2.48
C GLU A 173 -8.86 15.45 3.62
N THR A 174 -8.96 14.34 4.34
CA THR A 174 -8.16 14.16 5.57
C THR A 174 -6.73 13.72 5.32
N LEU A 175 -6.50 12.81 4.37
CA LEU A 175 -5.16 12.29 4.08
C LEU A 175 -4.41 13.21 3.11
N ILE A 176 -4.99 13.48 1.93
CA ILE A 176 -4.26 14.15 0.85
C ILE A 176 -4.14 15.64 1.12
N LYS A 177 -5.26 16.32 1.36
CA LYS A 177 -5.27 17.77 1.57
C LYS A 177 -4.71 18.17 2.93
N GLU A 178 -5.19 17.57 4.03
CA GLU A 178 -4.79 17.97 5.38
C GLU A 178 -3.46 17.32 5.80
N ALA A 179 -3.39 15.98 5.82
CA ALA A 179 -2.23 15.29 6.38
C ALA A 179 -0.98 15.37 5.48
N MET A 180 -1.13 15.40 4.15
CA MET A 180 -0.01 15.64 3.24
C MET A 180 0.18 17.12 2.89
N GLY A 181 -0.82 17.97 3.15
CA GLY A 181 -0.79 19.39 2.79
C GLY A 181 -0.74 19.60 1.28
N TYR A 182 -1.27 18.66 0.50
CA TYR A 182 -1.25 18.71 -0.96
C TYR A 182 -2.37 19.62 -1.49
N LYS A 183 -2.03 20.45 -2.47
CA LYS A 183 -2.94 21.46 -3.08
C LYS A 183 -3.01 21.35 -4.60
N GLY A 184 -2.39 20.32 -5.18
CA GLY A 184 -2.39 20.11 -6.62
C GLY A 184 -3.60 19.32 -7.11
N GLU A 185 -3.47 18.76 -8.29
CA GLU A 185 -4.53 18.00 -8.95
C GLU A 185 -4.72 16.62 -8.31
N ILE A 186 -5.96 16.24 -8.02
CA ILE A 186 -6.33 14.96 -7.42
C ILE A 186 -7.22 14.21 -8.40
N LEU A 187 -6.86 12.96 -8.70
CA LEU A 187 -7.67 12.07 -9.51
C LEU A 187 -8.46 11.11 -8.62
N ASN A 188 -9.77 11.24 -8.65
CA ASN A 188 -10.70 10.37 -7.95
C ASN A 188 -10.87 9.04 -8.70
N SER A 189 -9.80 8.24 -8.72
CA SER A 189 -9.72 7.03 -9.52
C SER A 189 -10.06 5.75 -8.77
N GLY A 190 -9.92 5.73 -7.47
CA GLY A 190 -9.62 4.50 -6.76
C GLY A 190 -8.15 4.13 -6.92
N PHE A 191 -7.77 2.94 -6.48
CA PHE A 191 -6.39 2.47 -6.57
C PHE A 191 -6.20 1.43 -7.66
N PRO A 192 -5.25 1.62 -8.60
CA PRO A 192 -4.95 0.71 -9.69
C PRO A 192 -4.76 -0.75 -9.28
N ARG A 193 -4.17 -0.99 -8.10
CA ARG A 193 -3.99 -2.36 -7.57
C ARG A 193 -5.30 -3.05 -7.26
N ASN A 194 -6.35 -2.30 -6.93
CA ASN A 194 -7.64 -2.84 -6.56
C ASN A 194 -8.48 -3.26 -7.76
N ASP A 195 -8.16 -2.80 -8.97
CA ASP A 195 -8.85 -3.23 -10.20
C ASP A 195 -8.83 -4.76 -10.37
N LEU A 196 -7.77 -5.42 -9.83
CA LEU A 196 -7.68 -6.87 -9.80
C LEU A 196 -8.86 -7.53 -9.05
N LEU A 197 -9.37 -6.89 -8.00
CA LEU A 197 -10.40 -7.46 -7.13
C LEU A 197 -11.81 -7.37 -7.73
N PHE A 198 -11.98 -6.59 -8.81
CA PHE A 198 -13.26 -6.40 -9.51
C PHE A 198 -13.40 -7.26 -10.77
N LYS A 199 -12.35 -7.97 -11.17
CA LYS A 199 -12.33 -8.77 -12.41
C LYS A 199 -12.47 -10.25 -12.09
N ASP A 200 -12.99 -11.00 -13.06
CA ASP A 200 -12.83 -12.45 -13.03
C ASP A 200 -11.36 -12.78 -13.33
N ASN A 201 -10.72 -13.48 -12.40
CA ASN A 201 -9.31 -13.84 -12.45
C ASN A 201 -9.09 -15.32 -12.13
N SER A 202 -9.97 -16.19 -12.63
CA SER A 202 -9.95 -17.63 -12.33
C SER A 202 -8.59 -18.25 -12.61
N ASP A 203 -8.00 -17.98 -13.78
CA ASP A 203 -6.67 -18.51 -14.15
C ASP A 203 -5.55 -17.99 -13.22
N LEU A 204 -5.62 -16.72 -12.83
CA LEU A 204 -4.64 -16.16 -11.92
C LEU A 204 -4.80 -16.76 -10.52
N LYS A 205 -6.03 -16.95 -10.04
CA LYS A 205 -6.27 -17.62 -8.75
C LYS A 205 -5.68 -19.02 -8.73
N CYS A 206 -5.90 -19.84 -9.76
CA CYS A 206 -5.31 -21.18 -9.88
C CYS A 206 -3.78 -21.12 -9.80
N LYS A 207 -3.13 -20.24 -10.58
CA LYS A 207 -1.68 -20.07 -10.57
C LYS A 207 -1.12 -19.66 -9.22
N ILE A 208 -1.81 -18.75 -8.51
CA ILE A 208 -1.37 -18.30 -7.18
C ILE A 208 -1.51 -19.46 -6.18
N ARG A 209 -2.63 -20.19 -6.19
CA ARG A 209 -2.89 -21.32 -5.31
C ARG A 209 -1.86 -22.44 -5.52
N GLU A 210 -1.58 -22.79 -6.77
CA GLU A 210 -0.51 -23.74 -7.14
C GLU A 210 0.85 -23.29 -6.58
N LYS A 211 1.21 -22.03 -6.78
CA LYS A 211 2.49 -21.46 -6.32
C LYS A 211 2.69 -21.55 -4.80
N ILE A 212 1.61 -21.45 -4.02
CA ILE A 212 1.67 -21.57 -2.55
C ILE A 212 1.30 -22.96 -2.04
N GLY A 213 1.04 -23.93 -2.94
CA GLY A 213 0.76 -25.31 -2.60
C GLY A 213 -0.61 -25.54 -1.94
N VAL A 214 -1.63 -24.81 -2.36
CA VAL A 214 -3.00 -24.92 -1.81
C VAL A 214 -3.94 -25.52 -2.84
N SER A 215 -4.74 -26.51 -2.41
CA SER A 215 -5.76 -27.14 -3.26
C SER A 215 -6.91 -26.18 -3.55
N ASP A 216 -7.57 -26.36 -4.70
CA ASP A 216 -8.76 -25.57 -5.07
C ASP A 216 -9.93 -25.78 -4.09
N SER A 217 -9.98 -26.94 -3.41
CA SER A 217 -10.99 -27.25 -2.38
C SER A 217 -10.71 -26.63 -1.00
N ASP A 218 -9.49 -26.15 -0.74
CA ASP A 218 -9.13 -25.54 0.53
C ASP A 218 -9.64 -24.12 0.64
N HIS A 219 -10.12 -23.72 1.81
CA HIS A 219 -10.40 -22.33 2.14
C HIS A 219 -9.19 -21.68 2.77
N ILE A 220 -8.96 -20.40 2.49
CA ILE A 220 -7.76 -19.67 2.91
C ILE A 220 -8.13 -18.57 3.90
N ILE A 221 -7.54 -18.64 5.10
CA ILE A 221 -7.50 -17.56 6.09
C ILE A 221 -6.11 -16.91 5.98
N LEU A 222 -6.07 -15.62 5.66
CA LEU A 222 -4.84 -14.84 5.64
C LEU A 222 -4.76 -13.93 6.87
N TYR A 223 -3.78 -14.14 7.72
CA TYR A 223 -3.47 -13.23 8.83
C TYR A 223 -2.35 -12.28 8.45
N ALA A 224 -2.65 -10.99 8.33
CA ALA A 224 -1.73 -9.97 7.88
C ALA A 224 -1.70 -8.76 8.86
N PRO A 225 -1.06 -8.89 10.03
CA PRO A 225 -0.97 -7.82 11.01
C PRO A 225 0.00 -6.72 10.59
N THR A 226 -0.19 -5.49 11.14
CA THR A 226 0.80 -4.42 11.05
C THR A 226 1.90 -4.62 12.09
N PHE A 227 3.11 -4.13 11.75
CA PHE A 227 4.18 -4.07 12.74
C PHE A 227 3.90 -2.99 13.79
N ARG A 228 4.48 -3.14 14.97
CA ARG A 228 4.47 -2.16 16.06
C ARG A 228 5.81 -1.44 16.11
N GLY A 229 5.81 -0.18 16.56
CA GLY A 229 7.00 0.66 16.65
C GLY A 229 7.31 1.46 15.37
N ASP A 230 8.47 2.12 15.36
CA ASP A 230 8.94 2.94 14.23
C ASP A 230 9.71 2.12 13.19
N GLU A 231 9.83 2.64 11.96
CA GLU A 231 10.71 2.10 10.91
C GLU A 231 12.17 2.07 11.42
N GLY A 232 12.65 0.88 11.77
CA GLY A 232 14.01 0.67 12.32
C GLY A 232 14.03 0.14 13.76
N ASN A 233 12.91 0.19 14.49
CA ASN A 233 12.71 -0.42 15.79
C ASN A 233 11.39 -1.19 15.82
N ALA A 234 11.18 -2.06 14.83
CA ALA A 234 10.02 -2.94 14.81
C ALA A 234 10.01 -3.80 16.06
N LYS A 235 9.04 -3.56 16.94
CA LYS A 235 8.81 -4.40 18.10
C LYS A 235 7.93 -5.57 17.67
N SER A 236 8.22 -6.76 18.17
CA SER A 236 7.29 -7.87 18.17
C SER A 236 6.02 -7.47 18.95
N PHE A 237 4.93 -8.20 18.76
CA PHE A 237 3.76 -8.07 19.64
C PHE A 237 4.23 -8.03 21.10
N ASN A 238 3.71 -7.07 21.84
CA ASN A 238 4.03 -6.94 23.26
C ASN A 238 3.45 -8.16 24.00
N ASP A 239 4.28 -8.90 24.74
CA ASP A 239 3.91 -10.11 25.49
C ASP A 239 2.74 -9.90 26.49
N LYS A 240 2.25 -8.66 26.62
CA LYS A 240 1.10 -8.30 27.45
C LYS A 240 -0.27 -8.57 26.81
N PHE A 241 -0.30 -8.76 25.48
CA PHE A 241 -1.54 -8.93 24.75
C PHE A 241 -1.69 -10.35 24.21
N GLU A 242 -2.92 -10.77 24.06
CA GLU A 242 -3.25 -12.08 23.56
C GLU A 242 -2.74 -12.26 22.12
N ILE A 243 -2.05 -13.38 21.86
CA ILE A 243 -1.59 -13.77 20.53
C ILE A 243 -2.71 -14.55 19.85
N LEU A 244 -2.95 -14.31 18.58
CA LEU A 244 -3.94 -15.01 17.79
C LEU A 244 -3.65 -16.52 17.75
N ASN A 245 -4.68 -17.33 17.99
CA ASN A 245 -4.59 -18.80 17.98
C ASN A 245 -5.12 -19.38 16.67
N PRO A 246 -4.25 -19.77 15.71
CA PRO A 246 -4.66 -20.31 14.42
C PRO A 246 -5.53 -21.57 14.49
N LEU A 247 -5.23 -22.48 15.44
CA LEU A 247 -5.96 -23.74 15.58
C LEU A 247 -7.41 -23.51 16.04
N LEU A 248 -7.61 -22.62 17.00
CA LEU A 248 -8.95 -22.25 17.46
C LEU A 248 -9.77 -21.62 16.33
N ILE A 249 -9.16 -20.72 15.57
CA ILE A 249 -9.81 -20.00 14.46
C ILE A 249 -10.18 -20.98 13.34
N LYS A 250 -9.25 -21.83 12.89
CA LYS A 250 -9.53 -22.88 11.89
C LYS A 250 -10.71 -23.76 12.31
N SER A 251 -10.65 -24.30 13.52
CA SER A 251 -11.70 -25.15 14.05
C SER A 251 -13.08 -24.46 14.11
N ALA A 252 -13.12 -23.17 14.42
CA ALA A 252 -14.36 -22.40 14.42
C ALA A 252 -14.93 -22.24 13.00
N PHE A 253 -14.09 -21.97 12.00
CA PHE A 253 -14.52 -21.89 10.59
C PHE A 253 -14.98 -23.24 10.05
N GLU A 254 -14.24 -24.33 10.30
CA GLU A 254 -14.60 -25.69 9.91
C GLU A 254 -15.94 -26.13 10.52
N ARG A 255 -16.16 -25.81 11.80
CA ARG A 255 -17.43 -26.11 12.49
C ARG A 255 -18.60 -25.36 11.90
N LYS A 256 -18.44 -24.10 11.50
CA LYS A 256 -19.52 -23.26 10.98
C LYS A 256 -19.80 -23.51 9.50
N TYR A 257 -18.76 -23.60 8.67
CA TYR A 257 -18.85 -23.60 7.22
C TYR A 257 -18.53 -24.96 6.58
N GLY A 258 -17.97 -25.90 7.35
CA GLY A 258 -17.43 -27.15 6.81
C GLY A 258 -16.15 -26.91 6.02
N GLY A 259 -15.73 -27.95 5.26
CA GLY A 259 -14.54 -27.88 4.39
C GLY A 259 -13.24 -27.93 5.17
N HIS A 260 -12.13 -27.73 4.45
CA HIS A 260 -10.79 -27.72 4.99
C HIS A 260 -10.21 -26.31 4.92
N TRP A 261 -9.77 -25.77 6.04
CA TRP A 261 -9.29 -24.41 6.18
C TRP A 261 -7.78 -24.37 6.39
N LYS A 262 -7.09 -23.57 5.60
CA LYS A 262 -5.67 -23.28 5.70
C LYS A 262 -5.46 -21.88 6.29
N PHE A 263 -4.60 -21.79 7.27
CA PHE A 263 -4.27 -20.54 7.95
C PHE A 263 -2.85 -20.11 7.59
N TYR A 264 -2.72 -19.02 6.85
CA TYR A 264 -1.44 -18.45 6.47
C TYR A 264 -1.18 -17.14 7.18
N THR A 265 0.08 -16.95 7.60
CA THR A 265 0.56 -15.68 8.14
C THR A 265 1.27 -14.89 7.06
N ARG A 266 1.18 -13.57 7.13
CA ARG A 266 1.98 -12.66 6.34
C ARG A 266 2.43 -11.48 7.18
N GLY A 267 3.70 -11.51 7.64
CA GLY A 267 4.32 -10.40 8.35
C GLY A 267 4.59 -9.20 7.45
N HIS A 268 4.75 -8.06 8.08
CA HIS A 268 5.21 -6.87 7.39
C HIS A 268 6.69 -7.04 7.02
N GLN A 269 7.11 -6.49 5.88
CA GLN A 269 8.51 -6.53 5.38
C GLN A 269 9.59 -5.99 6.36
N TYR A 270 9.19 -5.53 7.54
CA TYR A 270 10.07 -5.07 8.63
C TYR A 270 10.08 -6.01 9.84
N THR A 271 9.31 -7.10 9.82
CA THR A 271 9.26 -8.08 10.91
C THR A 271 9.87 -9.41 10.47
N ASN A 272 10.82 -9.91 11.25
CA ASN A 272 11.56 -11.14 10.94
C ASN A 272 10.82 -12.39 11.40
N ASN A 273 9.63 -12.54 11.67
CA ASN A 273 8.86 -13.78 11.87
C ASN A 273 7.38 -13.42 12.13
N ALA A 274 6.53 -13.70 11.17
CA ALA A 274 5.09 -13.66 11.35
C ALA A 274 4.49 -15.06 11.61
N TYR A 275 5.34 -16.09 11.68
CA TYR A 275 4.88 -17.45 11.92
C TYR A 275 4.20 -17.56 13.29
N LEU A 276 2.99 -18.10 13.29
CA LEU A 276 2.26 -18.46 14.50
C LEU A 276 2.16 -19.98 14.58
N ASP A 277 2.35 -20.52 15.77
CA ASP A 277 2.14 -21.95 16.04
C ASP A 277 0.73 -22.36 15.61
N GLY A 278 0.64 -23.48 14.85
CA GLY A 278 -0.61 -23.96 14.27
C GLY A 278 -1.01 -23.31 12.94
N SER A 279 -0.23 -22.35 12.41
CA SER A 279 -0.40 -21.88 11.01
C SER A 279 0.11 -22.92 10.01
N ASP A 280 -0.46 -22.92 8.80
CA ASP A 280 -0.07 -23.82 7.70
C ASP A 280 1.13 -23.29 6.91
N GLY A 281 1.52 -22.02 7.10
CA GLY A 281 2.70 -21.43 6.49
C GLY A 281 2.84 -19.93 6.63
N ASP A 282 4.00 -19.41 6.23
CA ASP A 282 4.34 -17.98 6.21
C ASP A 282 4.50 -17.49 4.76
N LEU A 283 3.61 -16.57 4.37
CA LEU A 283 3.61 -15.92 3.07
C LEU A 283 4.26 -14.53 3.08
N SER A 284 5.08 -14.20 4.09
CA SER A 284 5.76 -12.90 4.20
C SER A 284 6.67 -12.61 3.01
N LYS A 285 7.22 -13.64 2.37
CA LYS A 285 8.06 -13.54 1.16
C LYS A 285 7.25 -13.45 -0.13
N TYR A 286 5.94 -13.70 -0.10
CA TYR A 286 5.11 -13.55 -1.30
C TYR A 286 5.06 -12.06 -1.72
N PRO A 287 5.42 -11.72 -2.96
CA PRO A 287 5.70 -10.33 -3.31
C PRO A 287 4.46 -9.43 -3.30
N ASP A 288 3.30 -9.92 -3.71
CA ASP A 288 2.13 -9.10 -3.96
C ASP A 288 0.97 -9.40 -3.00
N MET A 289 0.59 -8.40 -2.20
CA MET A 289 -0.54 -8.51 -1.26
C MET A 289 -1.87 -8.68 -1.99
N GLN A 290 -2.08 -8.00 -3.13
CA GLN A 290 -3.35 -8.06 -3.85
C GLN A 290 -3.63 -9.46 -4.39
N GLU A 291 -2.60 -10.18 -4.82
CA GLU A 291 -2.71 -11.57 -5.26
C GLU A 291 -3.12 -12.49 -4.10
N LEU A 292 -2.58 -12.27 -2.90
CA LEU A 292 -3.00 -13.02 -1.70
C LEU A 292 -4.44 -12.66 -1.28
N LEU A 293 -4.82 -11.38 -1.33
CA LEU A 293 -6.19 -10.96 -1.05
C LEU A 293 -7.19 -11.58 -2.03
N LEU A 294 -6.81 -11.70 -3.31
CA LEU A 294 -7.65 -12.28 -4.36
C LEU A 294 -8.04 -13.72 -4.06
N ILE A 295 -7.09 -14.54 -3.55
CA ILE A 295 -7.31 -15.97 -3.26
C ILE A 295 -7.83 -16.25 -1.85
N SER A 296 -7.77 -15.28 -0.94
CA SER A 296 -8.20 -15.48 0.45
C SER A 296 -9.72 -15.45 0.57
N ASP A 297 -10.27 -16.32 1.42
CA ASP A 297 -11.69 -16.36 1.79
C ASP A 297 -11.95 -15.49 3.02
N VAL A 298 -10.95 -15.36 3.88
CA VAL A 298 -11.00 -14.55 5.10
C VAL A 298 -9.69 -13.78 5.25
N LEU A 299 -9.80 -12.48 5.57
CA LEU A 299 -8.68 -11.67 6.03
C LEU A 299 -8.80 -11.45 7.54
N ILE A 300 -7.73 -11.73 8.27
CA ILE A 300 -7.54 -11.27 9.63
C ILE A 300 -6.42 -10.25 9.62
N THR A 301 -6.69 -9.07 10.12
CA THR A 301 -5.70 -7.99 10.20
C THR A 301 -5.90 -7.20 11.48
N ASP A 302 -5.23 -6.07 11.62
CA ASP A 302 -5.40 -5.16 12.75
C ASP A 302 -5.62 -3.72 12.24
N TYR A 303 -4.61 -2.86 12.33
CA TYR A 303 -4.69 -1.45 11.91
C TYR A 303 -4.16 -1.24 10.48
N SER A 304 -4.18 -2.27 9.65
CA SER A 304 -3.69 -2.22 8.27
C SER A 304 -4.72 -1.66 7.30
N SER A 305 -4.27 -0.87 6.34
CA SER A 305 -5.11 -0.44 5.21
C SER A 305 -5.49 -1.57 4.24
N SER A 306 -4.95 -2.78 4.40
CA SER A 306 -5.40 -3.96 3.64
C SER A 306 -6.88 -4.29 3.88
N ILE A 307 -7.43 -3.84 5.00
CA ILE A 307 -8.87 -3.93 5.26
C ILE A 307 -9.69 -3.19 4.20
N TRP A 308 -9.23 -2.01 3.73
CA TRP A 308 -9.90 -1.29 2.64
C TRP A 308 -9.98 -2.15 1.40
N ASP A 309 -8.82 -2.65 0.96
CA ASP A 309 -8.73 -3.43 -0.28
C ASP A 309 -9.56 -4.71 -0.20
N PHE A 310 -9.43 -5.47 0.90
CA PHE A 310 -10.15 -6.74 1.05
C PHE A 310 -11.66 -6.57 1.17
N SER A 311 -12.12 -5.50 1.82
CA SER A 311 -13.56 -5.24 1.98
C SER A 311 -14.27 -4.94 0.66
N LEU A 312 -13.54 -4.57 -0.41
CA LEU A 312 -14.08 -4.46 -1.77
C LEU A 312 -14.59 -5.81 -2.31
N THR A 313 -14.07 -6.92 -1.81
CA THR A 313 -14.49 -8.27 -2.21
C THR A 313 -15.77 -8.74 -1.53
N ASN A 314 -16.28 -8.00 -0.54
CA ASN A 314 -17.39 -8.39 0.34
C ASN A 314 -17.17 -9.71 1.09
N LYS A 315 -15.94 -10.20 1.15
CA LYS A 315 -15.56 -11.38 1.94
C LYS A 315 -15.35 -11.01 3.42
N LYS A 316 -15.27 -12.02 4.28
CA LYS A 316 -15.16 -11.85 5.73
C LYS A 316 -13.81 -11.25 6.14
N CYS A 317 -13.84 -10.11 6.79
CA CYS A 317 -12.65 -9.46 7.35
C CYS A 317 -12.80 -9.27 8.86
N PHE A 318 -11.79 -9.67 9.63
CA PHE A 318 -11.74 -9.51 11.06
C PHE A 318 -10.58 -8.60 11.48
N LEU A 319 -10.87 -7.70 12.42
CA LEU A 319 -9.89 -6.83 13.05
C LEU A 319 -9.52 -7.42 14.42
N PHE A 320 -8.42 -8.15 14.49
CA PHE A 320 -7.91 -8.67 15.76
C PHE A 320 -7.08 -7.59 16.46
N VAL A 321 -7.66 -6.93 17.44
CA VAL A 321 -7.13 -5.72 18.06
C VAL A 321 -7.17 -5.75 19.60
N PRO A 322 -6.49 -6.73 20.25
CA PRO A 322 -6.46 -6.85 21.71
C PRO A 322 -5.81 -5.63 22.38
N ASP A 323 -4.96 -4.89 21.66
CA ASP A 323 -4.21 -3.72 22.12
C ASP A 323 -4.85 -2.37 21.69
N CYS A 324 -6.15 -2.36 21.29
CA CYS A 324 -6.80 -1.22 20.66
C CYS A 324 -6.67 0.09 21.46
N VAL A 325 -6.92 0.05 22.77
CA VAL A 325 -6.86 1.23 23.64
C VAL A 325 -5.43 1.78 23.74
N GLU A 326 -4.45 0.86 23.84
CA GLU A 326 -3.04 1.26 23.90
C GLU A 326 -2.56 1.82 22.56
N TYR A 327 -2.95 1.20 21.45
CA TYR A 327 -2.57 1.65 20.11
C TYR A 327 -3.12 3.06 19.82
N GLU A 328 -4.39 3.32 20.13
CA GLU A 328 -5.01 4.63 19.92
C GLU A 328 -4.34 5.74 20.74
N SER A 329 -3.97 5.43 22.02
CA SER A 329 -3.42 6.42 22.95
C SER A 329 -1.92 6.66 22.79
N LYS A 330 -1.12 5.63 22.45
CA LYS A 330 0.35 5.69 22.47
C LYS A 330 1.02 5.66 21.10
N GLU A 331 0.31 5.20 20.06
CA GLU A 331 0.88 5.11 18.72
C GLU A 331 0.42 6.29 17.83
N ARG A 332 -0.24 6.02 16.73
CA ARG A 332 -0.61 7.05 15.74
C ARG A 332 -2.01 7.61 15.93
N GLY A 333 -2.89 6.86 16.61
CA GLY A 333 -4.31 7.15 16.68
C GLY A 333 -5.02 6.99 15.32
N PHE A 334 -6.33 7.21 15.32
CA PHE A 334 -7.19 7.01 14.17
C PHE A 334 -7.74 8.33 13.63
N LEU A 335 -7.98 8.39 12.32
CA LEU A 335 -8.71 9.47 11.66
C LEU A 335 -10.22 9.25 11.74
N VAL A 336 -10.63 7.98 11.69
CA VAL A 336 -12.00 7.51 11.83
C VAL A 336 -12.04 6.49 12.95
N PRO A 337 -13.03 6.52 13.87
CA PRO A 337 -13.15 5.53 14.95
C PRO A 337 -13.12 4.09 14.41
N ILE A 338 -12.40 3.19 15.09
CA ILE A 338 -12.20 1.81 14.60
C ILE A 338 -13.52 1.03 14.50
N ASP A 339 -14.52 1.37 15.29
CA ASP A 339 -15.84 0.73 15.25
C ASP A 339 -16.61 1.03 13.95
N ASP A 340 -16.27 2.14 13.29
CA ASP A 340 -16.81 2.52 11.98
C ASP A 340 -16.07 1.88 10.81
N TRP A 341 -14.93 1.21 11.04
CA TRP A 341 -14.17 0.57 9.95
C TRP A 341 -14.95 -0.60 9.36
N PRO A 342 -14.71 -0.96 8.10
CA PRO A 342 -15.19 -2.23 7.57
C PRO A 342 -14.56 -3.40 8.35
N GLY A 343 -15.19 -4.56 8.30
CA GLY A 343 -14.72 -5.73 9.05
C GLY A 343 -15.29 -5.83 10.47
N ILE A 344 -15.01 -6.94 11.12
CA ILE A 344 -15.55 -7.32 12.41
C ILE A 344 -14.46 -7.15 13.46
N LYS A 345 -14.66 -6.25 14.41
CA LYS A 345 -13.74 -6.04 15.53
C LYS A 345 -13.81 -7.19 16.52
N VAL A 346 -12.65 -7.74 16.88
CA VAL A 346 -12.46 -8.80 17.88
C VAL A 346 -11.26 -8.47 18.76
N VAL A 347 -11.38 -8.73 20.06
CA VAL A 347 -10.38 -8.30 21.06
C VAL A 347 -9.72 -9.47 21.81
N SER A 348 -10.22 -10.68 21.61
CA SER A 348 -9.65 -11.92 22.18
C SER A 348 -9.91 -13.11 21.26
N ASN A 349 -9.23 -14.24 21.48
CA ASN A 349 -9.49 -15.46 20.73
C ASN A 349 -10.89 -16.03 20.98
N ASN A 350 -11.39 -15.93 22.22
CA ASN A 350 -12.74 -16.37 22.55
C ASN A 350 -13.80 -15.51 21.88
N ASP A 351 -13.68 -14.17 21.96
CA ASP A 351 -14.56 -13.23 21.24
C ASP A 351 -14.53 -13.50 19.74
N PHE A 352 -13.36 -13.84 19.19
CA PHE A 352 -13.22 -14.18 17.78
C PHE A 352 -14.03 -15.45 17.43
N ALA A 353 -13.88 -16.52 18.18
CA ALA A 353 -14.61 -17.76 17.94
C ALA A 353 -16.14 -17.55 18.04
N GLU A 354 -16.61 -16.77 19.02
CA GLU A 354 -18.02 -16.39 19.16
C GLU A 354 -18.50 -15.57 17.95
N LYS A 355 -17.72 -14.60 17.50
CA LYS A 355 -18.05 -13.78 16.32
C LYS A 355 -18.09 -14.60 15.04
N ILE A 356 -17.16 -15.57 14.84
CA ILE A 356 -17.25 -16.48 13.71
C ILE A 356 -18.60 -17.19 13.72
N MET A 357 -19.05 -17.69 14.86
CA MET A 357 -20.31 -18.45 14.96
C MET A 357 -21.55 -17.59 14.75
N SER A 358 -21.59 -16.36 15.25
CA SER A 358 -22.76 -15.48 15.26
C SER A 358 -22.88 -14.61 14.00
N TYR A 359 -21.79 -14.25 13.32
CA TYR A 359 -21.80 -13.25 12.26
C TYR A 359 -22.26 -13.82 10.90
N SER A 360 -23.18 -13.14 10.23
CA SER A 360 -23.70 -13.52 8.92
C SER A 360 -22.96 -12.81 7.76
N GLU A 361 -23.06 -13.38 6.55
CA GLU A 361 -22.50 -12.74 5.35
C GLU A 361 -23.21 -11.42 5.01
N ASP A 362 -24.52 -11.37 5.22
CA ASP A 362 -25.32 -10.15 5.01
C ASP A 362 -24.86 -9.00 5.91
N GLU A 363 -24.43 -9.28 7.14
CA GLU A 363 -23.89 -8.26 8.05
C GLU A 363 -22.55 -7.71 7.55
N VAL A 364 -21.68 -8.57 6.99
CA VAL A 364 -20.43 -8.13 6.35
C VAL A 364 -20.74 -7.18 5.19
N ILE A 365 -21.61 -7.61 4.28
CA ILE A 365 -21.97 -6.82 3.10
C ILE A 365 -22.59 -5.49 3.50
N LYS A 366 -23.51 -5.48 4.47
CA LYS A 366 -24.14 -4.26 4.97
C LYS A 366 -23.11 -3.30 5.59
N LYS A 367 -22.19 -3.83 6.41
CA LYS A 367 -21.16 -3.01 7.06
C LYS A 367 -20.20 -2.40 6.03
N ASN A 368 -19.73 -3.20 5.06
CA ASN A 368 -18.86 -2.74 3.98
C ASN A 368 -19.56 -1.67 3.13
N SER A 369 -20.78 -1.94 2.69
CA SER A 369 -21.58 -1.00 1.88
C SER A 369 -21.81 0.32 2.63
N ARG A 370 -22.15 0.26 3.92
CA ARG A 370 -22.31 1.47 4.75
C ARG A 370 -21.01 2.28 4.80
N TYR A 371 -19.85 1.61 5.00
CA TYR A 371 -18.56 2.28 5.06
C TYR A 371 -18.17 2.90 3.72
N PHE A 372 -18.30 2.17 2.60
CA PHE A 372 -17.97 2.69 1.28
C PHE A 372 -18.88 3.84 0.85
N ASN A 373 -20.17 3.78 1.18
CA ASN A 373 -21.10 4.87 0.93
C ASN A 373 -20.76 6.12 1.77
N SER A 374 -20.50 5.96 3.07
CA SER A 374 -20.15 7.08 3.95
C SER A 374 -18.81 7.72 3.59
N SER A 375 -17.85 6.92 3.14
CA SER A 375 -16.53 7.40 2.70
C SER A 375 -16.56 7.97 1.27
N LYS A 376 -17.64 7.75 0.52
CA LYS A 376 -17.76 8.05 -0.91
C LYS A 376 -16.60 7.47 -1.71
N SER A 377 -16.56 6.15 -1.77
CA SER A 377 -15.52 5.39 -2.45
C SER A 377 -15.45 5.71 -3.94
N TYR A 378 -14.24 5.76 -4.48
CA TYR A 378 -13.94 5.90 -5.90
C TYR A 378 -13.48 4.58 -6.54
N GLU A 379 -13.55 3.47 -5.80
CA GLU A 379 -13.14 2.14 -6.25
C GLU A 379 -14.24 1.52 -7.13
N HIS A 380 -13.99 1.44 -8.43
CA HIS A 380 -14.93 0.91 -9.43
C HIS A 380 -14.27 -0.12 -10.36
N GLY A 381 -13.01 -0.49 -10.14
CA GLY A 381 -12.27 -1.44 -10.98
C GLY A 381 -11.77 -0.85 -12.30
N ASP A 382 -11.73 0.47 -12.42
CA ASP A 382 -11.35 1.23 -13.60
C ASP A 382 -10.18 2.23 -13.34
N ALA A 383 -9.51 2.10 -12.20
CA ALA A 383 -8.48 3.04 -11.78
C ALA A 383 -7.28 3.08 -12.74
N CYS A 384 -6.85 1.93 -13.25
CA CYS A 384 -5.79 1.86 -14.26
C CYS A 384 -6.16 2.64 -15.53
N GLU A 385 -7.40 2.48 -16.00
CA GLU A 385 -7.90 3.17 -17.20
C GLU A 385 -7.95 4.68 -16.99
N LYS A 386 -8.45 5.15 -15.86
CA LYS A 386 -8.47 6.59 -15.50
C LYS A 386 -7.06 7.18 -15.48
N VAL A 387 -6.07 6.45 -14.94
CA VAL A 387 -4.67 6.92 -14.92
C VAL A 387 -4.07 6.95 -16.33
N LYS A 388 -4.32 5.94 -17.17
CA LYS A 388 -3.88 5.92 -18.58
C LYS A 388 -4.43 7.13 -19.34
N ASN A 389 -5.74 7.35 -19.28
CA ASN A 389 -6.41 8.45 -19.93
C ASN A 389 -5.86 9.81 -19.46
N TYR A 390 -5.62 9.98 -18.15
CA TYR A 390 -4.99 11.18 -17.64
C TYR A 390 -3.60 11.43 -18.24
N ILE A 391 -2.77 10.38 -18.35
CA ILE A 391 -1.42 10.48 -18.95
C ILE A 391 -1.51 10.92 -20.41
N LEU A 392 -2.43 10.36 -21.19
CA LEU A 392 -2.62 10.70 -22.61
C LEU A 392 -3.14 12.12 -22.79
N ASP A 393 -4.11 12.56 -21.98
CA ASP A 393 -4.68 13.92 -22.04
C ASP A 393 -3.64 15.00 -21.72
N LYS A 394 -2.72 14.74 -20.80
CA LYS A 394 -1.64 15.68 -20.47
C LYS A 394 -0.59 15.80 -21.57
N LYS A 395 -0.52 14.86 -22.50
CA LYS A 395 0.35 14.92 -23.69
C LYS A 395 -0.24 15.67 -24.86
N GLY A 396 -1.54 15.66 -24.99
CA GLY A 396 -2.24 16.39 -26.07
C GLY A 396 -2.26 17.89 -25.87
N ARG A 397 -1.78 18.36 -24.72
CA ARG A 397 -1.65 19.79 -24.36
C ARG A 397 -0.19 20.21 -24.31
#